data_4f78b3b61b23b1031a1ee3b78ca6d851
#
_entry.id   4f78b3b61b23b1031a1ee3b78ca6d851
#
_cell.length_a   1.000
_cell.length_b   1.000
_cell.length_c   1.000
_cell.angle_alpha   90.00
_cell.angle_beta   90.00
_cell.angle_gamma   90.00
#
_symmetry.space_group_name_H-M   'P 1'
#
loop_
_entity.id
_entity.type
_entity.pdbx_description
1 polymer ?
#
loop_
_entity_poly.entity_id
_entity_poly.type
_entity_poly.pdbx_seq_one_letter_code
_entity_poly.pdbx_strand_id
1 'polypeptide(L)'
;MKKPVCKILFVLVAVCALSACDNNAFPDPDEVLTDYLLAVYKGQNEVAYGYVSSEDKSVKSLKDYLAENKNRADPLAKEFVDEFEVRIVSLKQSDTNAAIKASIILPDLDGMLKGLQQASGKSDGEKIDPKTAVQMLRKKYKDLDIPTVYKNESFQMVKEMGAWKVHLDWQGELLQKAREEQIASLLAQARELRKSDSTLEAAIEKYKEVLELDSNMVIAIHGIRDTEQEIREYEQKLAYIKNVSIYDLESKFYTTYSKTKVPGVRFKIKNNGNRLLREVEVTVYFKNANGIVIAEDRYRPVLAMKKSFSGNQVILKENYIWQMEEGNFYKAEGVPTEWQEGAVEAKVTNIKFAE
;
A
#
# COMPACT_ATOMS: atom_id res chain seq x y z
N MET A 1 84.42 -2.16 -32.97
CA MET A 1 83.03 -1.84 -32.53
C MET A 1 83.04 -1.92 -31.00
N LYS A 2 83.02 -0.76 -30.36
CA LYS A 2 83.17 -0.65 -28.89
C LYS A 2 81.77 -0.46 -28.29
N LYS A 3 81.39 -1.30 -27.33
CA LYS A 3 80.15 -1.15 -26.48
C LYS A 3 80.52 -0.22 -25.32
N PRO A 4 79.65 0.75 -24.95
CA PRO A 4 79.87 1.52 -23.72
C PRO A 4 79.23 0.77 -22.52
N VAL A 5 80.04 0.69 -21.46
CA VAL A 5 79.68 0.18 -20.15
C VAL A 5 78.91 1.27 -19.40
N CYS A 6 77.66 1.01 -19.03
CA CYS A 6 76.87 1.89 -18.21
C CYS A 6 77.26 1.64 -16.74
N LYS A 7 77.80 2.63 -16.09
CA LYS A 7 78.11 2.62 -14.63
C LYS A 7 76.80 3.01 -13.88
N ILE A 8 76.24 2.03 -13.16
CA ILE A 8 75.18 2.30 -12.20
C ILE A 8 75.79 2.85 -10.91
N LEU A 9 75.49 4.10 -10.64
CA LEU A 9 75.85 4.78 -9.40
C LEU A 9 74.82 4.49 -8.34
N PHE A 10 75.11 3.64 -7.34
CA PHE A 10 74.33 3.42 -6.16
C PHE A 10 74.47 4.63 -5.23
N VAL A 11 73.40 5.47 -5.19
CA VAL A 11 73.26 6.49 -4.14
C VAL A 11 72.60 5.89 -2.97
N LEU A 12 73.25 5.61 -1.91
CA LEU A 12 72.76 5.17 -0.61
C LEU A 12 72.12 6.41 0.08
N VAL A 13 70.82 6.60 -0.04
CA VAL A 13 70.13 7.62 0.76
C VAL A 13 69.88 7.01 2.12
N ALA A 14 70.61 7.45 3.12
CA ALA A 14 70.32 7.21 4.52
C ALA A 14 69.00 7.94 4.88
N VAL A 15 67.90 7.22 4.96
CA VAL A 15 66.66 7.74 5.51
C VAL A 15 66.84 7.78 7.02
N CYS A 16 67.13 8.94 7.57
CA CYS A 16 66.97 9.22 8.99
C CYS A 16 65.43 9.04 9.31
N ALA A 17 65.11 8.00 10.01
CA ALA A 17 63.82 7.86 10.64
C ALA A 17 63.67 8.94 11.72
N LEU A 18 63.16 10.09 11.32
CA LEU A 18 62.54 11.03 12.24
C LEU A 18 61.20 10.38 12.63
N SER A 19 61.18 9.78 13.79
CA SER A 19 59.92 9.43 14.48
C SER A 19 59.24 10.74 14.86
N ALA A 20 58.59 11.38 13.88
CA ALA A 20 57.56 12.35 14.18
C ALA A 20 56.42 11.52 14.74
N CYS A 21 56.11 11.69 16.01
CA CYS A 21 54.80 11.33 16.58
C CYS A 21 53.75 12.16 15.85
N ASP A 22 53.26 11.67 14.74
CA ASP A 22 52.03 12.19 14.11
C ASP A 22 50.85 11.76 15.02
N ASN A 23 50.47 12.69 15.91
CA ASN A 23 49.20 12.63 16.59
C ASN A 23 48.02 12.94 15.63
N ASN A 24 48.03 12.34 14.45
CA ASN A 24 46.89 12.27 13.55
C ASN A 24 46.09 11.02 13.87
N ALA A 25 45.67 10.90 15.14
CA ALA A 25 44.61 9.97 15.47
C ALA A 25 43.32 10.45 14.74
N PHE A 26 42.74 9.57 13.93
CA PHE A 26 41.42 9.87 13.37
C PHE A 26 40.44 10.16 14.50
N PRO A 27 39.48 11.12 14.32
CA PRO A 27 38.46 11.42 15.33
C PRO A 27 37.74 10.16 15.78
N ASP A 28 37.35 10.12 17.04
CA ASP A 28 36.55 9.01 17.61
C ASP A 28 35.14 8.97 17.00
N PRO A 29 34.44 7.81 17.03
CA PRO A 29 33.14 7.67 16.37
C PRO A 29 32.06 8.61 16.90
N ASP A 30 32.09 8.98 18.15
CA ASP A 30 31.17 9.94 18.78
C ASP A 30 31.44 11.39 18.35
N GLU A 31 32.70 11.76 18.14
CA GLU A 31 33.07 13.06 17.55
C GLU A 31 32.57 13.16 16.11
N VAL A 32 32.84 12.13 15.29
CA VAL A 32 32.38 12.06 13.90
C VAL A 32 30.85 12.10 13.79
N LEU A 33 30.14 11.39 14.70
CA LEU A 33 28.67 11.43 14.73
C LEU A 33 28.17 12.83 15.09
N THR A 34 28.80 13.50 16.08
CA THR A 34 28.45 14.85 16.48
C THR A 34 28.60 15.84 15.34
N ASP A 35 29.72 15.78 14.61
CA ASP A 35 29.98 16.61 13.46
C ASP A 35 29.00 16.38 12.32
N TYR A 36 28.66 15.08 12.04
CA TYR A 36 27.65 14.72 11.08
C TYR A 36 26.27 15.33 11.42
N LEU A 37 25.82 15.13 12.66
CA LEU A 37 24.52 15.63 13.12
C LEU A 37 24.47 17.16 13.10
N LEU A 38 25.55 17.83 13.48
CA LEU A 38 25.66 19.28 13.41
C LEU A 38 25.61 19.78 11.96
N ALA A 39 26.28 19.10 11.02
CA ALA A 39 26.24 19.43 9.61
C ALA A 39 24.81 19.25 9.03
N VAL A 40 24.12 18.17 9.40
CA VAL A 40 22.69 17.93 9.04
C VAL A 40 21.80 19.05 9.57
N TYR A 41 21.95 19.41 10.86
CA TYR A 41 21.16 20.43 11.50
C TYR A 41 21.38 21.83 10.86
N LYS A 42 22.63 22.16 10.52
CA LYS A 42 22.98 23.39 9.81
C LYS A 42 22.53 23.41 8.34
N GLY A 43 22.04 22.29 7.79
CA GLY A 43 21.72 22.13 6.36
C GLY A 43 22.96 22.16 5.47
N GLN A 44 24.12 21.81 6.01
CA GLN A 44 25.40 21.66 5.27
C GLN A 44 25.44 20.26 4.64
N ASN A 45 24.52 19.99 3.73
CA ASN A 45 24.27 18.65 3.20
C ASN A 45 25.47 18.01 2.52
N GLU A 46 26.33 18.78 1.83
CA GLU A 46 27.58 18.27 1.23
C GLU A 46 28.56 17.81 2.30
N VAL A 47 28.69 18.57 3.39
CA VAL A 47 29.54 18.22 4.53
C VAL A 47 29.01 16.97 5.21
N ALA A 48 27.71 16.93 5.49
CA ALA A 48 27.05 15.76 6.07
C ALA A 48 27.27 14.50 5.23
N TYR A 49 27.08 14.60 3.91
CA TYR A 49 27.34 13.48 2.99
C TYR A 49 28.80 13.01 3.04
N GLY A 50 29.75 13.88 3.34
CA GLY A 50 31.16 13.54 3.54
C GLY A 50 31.38 12.49 4.64
N TYR A 51 30.56 12.52 5.69
CA TYR A 51 30.60 11.59 6.82
C TYR A 51 29.91 10.26 6.57
N VAL A 52 29.08 10.14 5.54
CA VAL A 52 28.30 8.91 5.23
C VAL A 52 29.23 7.80 4.72
N SER A 53 28.89 6.55 5.00
CA SER A 53 29.66 5.36 4.58
C SER A 53 29.73 5.22 3.06
N SER A 54 30.76 4.53 2.57
CA SER A 54 30.90 4.24 1.13
C SER A 54 29.83 3.27 0.64
N GLU A 55 29.35 2.36 1.49
CA GLU A 55 28.23 1.47 1.19
C GLU A 55 26.96 2.28 0.89
N ASP A 56 26.56 3.18 1.79
CA ASP A 56 25.41 4.07 1.58
C ASP A 56 25.59 4.95 0.33
N LYS A 57 26.79 5.51 0.12
CA LYS A 57 27.11 6.31 -1.07
C LYS A 57 26.99 5.53 -2.38
N SER A 58 27.16 4.21 -2.35
CA SER A 58 26.92 3.36 -3.52
C SER A 58 25.44 3.25 -3.90
N VAL A 59 24.56 3.42 -2.90
CA VAL A 59 23.11 3.37 -3.07
C VAL A 59 22.52 4.72 -3.48
N LYS A 60 22.99 5.81 -2.84
CA LYS A 60 22.46 7.16 -3.07
C LYS A 60 23.58 8.13 -3.39
N SER A 61 23.55 8.71 -4.58
CA SER A 61 24.56 9.70 -5.01
C SER A 61 24.45 11.00 -4.22
N LEU A 62 25.53 11.80 -4.21
CA LEU A 62 25.49 13.15 -3.62
C LEU A 62 24.38 14.00 -4.23
N LYS A 63 24.19 13.93 -5.54
CA LYS A 63 23.13 14.68 -6.24
C LYS A 63 21.73 14.34 -5.71
N ASP A 64 21.46 13.05 -5.53
CA ASP A 64 20.16 12.59 -5.04
C ASP A 64 19.97 12.95 -3.57
N TYR A 65 21.01 12.79 -2.75
CA TYR A 65 21.01 13.22 -1.35
C TYR A 65 20.74 14.72 -1.20
N LEU A 66 21.37 15.57 -2.02
CA LEU A 66 21.14 17.01 -2.02
C LEU A 66 19.72 17.37 -2.48
N ALA A 67 19.18 16.66 -3.48
CA ALA A 67 17.81 16.87 -3.96
C ALA A 67 16.77 16.56 -2.88
N GLU A 68 16.93 15.45 -2.18
CA GLU A 68 16.02 15.04 -1.08
C GLU A 68 16.09 15.99 0.13
N ASN A 69 17.27 16.54 0.41
CA ASN A 69 17.48 17.39 1.59
C ASN A 69 17.43 18.89 1.30
N LYS A 70 17.11 19.30 0.05
CA LYS A 70 17.11 20.71 -0.39
C LYS A 70 16.24 21.62 0.50
N ASN A 71 15.16 21.13 1.03
CA ASN A 71 14.19 21.90 1.84
C ASN A 71 14.25 21.59 3.35
N ARG A 72 15.20 20.76 3.80
CA ARG A 72 15.33 20.41 5.22
C ARG A 72 15.99 21.48 6.08
N ALA A 73 16.73 22.39 5.47
CA ALA A 73 17.36 23.48 6.21
C ALA A 73 16.30 24.51 6.62
N ASP A 74 15.80 24.40 7.85
CA ASP A 74 14.95 25.44 8.42
C ASP A 74 15.80 26.72 8.65
N PRO A 75 15.40 27.87 8.11
CA PRO A 75 16.09 29.13 8.37
C PRO A 75 16.17 29.44 9.87
N LEU A 76 15.16 29.06 10.67
CA LEU A 76 15.17 29.23 12.11
C LEU A 76 16.21 28.34 12.80
N ALA A 77 16.39 27.09 12.33
CA ALA A 77 17.37 26.18 12.90
C ALA A 77 18.79 26.74 12.86
N LYS A 78 19.15 27.48 11.81
CA LYS A 78 20.46 28.13 11.68
C LYS A 78 20.69 29.22 12.71
N GLU A 79 19.64 29.90 13.14
CA GLU A 79 19.72 31.01 14.07
C GLU A 79 19.88 30.56 15.52
N PHE A 80 19.52 29.32 15.83
CA PHE A 80 19.59 28.71 17.16
C PHE A 80 20.55 27.51 17.21
N VAL A 81 21.58 27.52 16.35
CA VAL A 81 22.53 26.43 16.26
C VAL A 81 23.37 26.22 17.53
N ASP A 82 23.55 27.28 18.32
CA ASP A 82 24.30 27.22 19.57
C ASP A 82 23.56 26.43 20.66
N GLU A 83 22.24 26.20 20.47
CA GLU A 83 21.41 25.39 21.35
C GLU A 83 21.33 23.92 20.92
N PHE A 84 22.00 23.57 19.82
CA PHE A 84 22.09 22.19 19.37
C PHE A 84 23.18 21.47 20.17
N GLU A 85 22.80 20.38 20.82
CA GLU A 85 23.72 19.55 21.60
C GLU A 85 23.49 18.07 21.30
N VAL A 86 24.57 17.30 21.21
CA VAL A 86 24.54 15.84 21.12
C VAL A 86 25.16 15.26 22.38
N ARG A 87 24.36 14.50 23.13
CA ARG A 87 24.81 13.78 24.33
C ARG A 87 24.89 12.29 24.04
N ILE A 88 26.07 11.72 24.12
CA ILE A 88 26.26 10.29 23.96
C ILE A 88 25.76 9.58 25.23
N VAL A 89 24.72 8.75 25.04
CA VAL A 89 24.12 7.96 26.14
C VAL A 89 24.87 6.65 26.30
N SER A 90 25.27 6.01 25.21
CA SER A 90 26.10 4.81 25.22
C SER A 90 26.85 4.65 23.92
N LEU A 91 28.09 4.14 24.01
CA LEU A 91 28.93 3.78 22.90
C LEU A 91 29.39 2.33 23.11
N LYS A 92 29.14 1.49 22.09
CA LYS A 92 29.70 0.13 22.00
C LYS A 92 30.54 0.10 20.73
N GLN A 93 31.83 -0.11 20.87
CA GLN A 93 32.80 -0.05 19.77
C GLN A 93 33.58 -1.34 19.64
N SER A 94 33.84 -1.74 18.43
CA SER A 94 34.82 -2.75 18.01
C SER A 94 35.85 -2.14 17.08
N ASP A 95 36.76 -2.92 16.53
CA ASP A 95 37.82 -2.42 15.63
C ASP A 95 37.27 -1.78 14.36
N THR A 96 36.08 -2.23 13.86
CA THR A 96 35.52 -1.82 12.57
C THR A 96 34.14 -1.22 12.66
N ASN A 97 33.43 -1.39 13.78
CA ASN A 97 32.05 -0.95 13.93
C ASN A 97 31.82 -0.29 15.29
N ALA A 98 30.92 0.69 15.33
CA ALA A 98 30.44 1.24 16.58
C ALA A 98 28.92 1.44 16.54
N ALA A 99 28.26 1.17 17.67
CA ALA A 99 26.83 1.45 17.88
C ALA A 99 26.72 2.53 18.94
N ILE A 100 26.13 3.65 18.60
CA ILE A 100 25.99 4.84 19.44
C ILE A 100 24.51 5.11 19.72
N LYS A 101 24.17 5.25 21.00
CA LYS A 101 22.90 5.85 21.38
C LYS A 101 23.17 7.29 21.80
N ALA A 102 22.49 8.23 21.18
CA ALA A 102 22.64 9.65 21.45
C ALA A 102 21.30 10.29 21.81
N SER A 103 21.34 11.26 22.71
CA SER A 103 20.26 12.20 22.97
C SER A 103 20.58 13.49 22.25
N ILE A 104 19.81 13.82 21.22
CA ILE A 104 19.95 15.03 20.43
C ILE A 104 19.04 16.08 21.06
N ILE A 105 19.60 17.19 21.48
CA ILE A 105 18.89 18.31 22.07
C ILE A 105 18.75 19.39 21.01
N LEU A 106 17.51 19.78 20.75
CA LEU A 106 17.15 20.73 19.69
C LEU A 106 16.31 21.86 20.29
N PRO A 107 16.41 23.09 19.78
CA PRO A 107 15.43 24.13 20.08
C PRO A 107 14.02 23.68 19.68
N ASP A 108 13.04 23.93 20.53
CA ASP A 108 11.61 23.69 20.24
C ASP A 108 11.06 24.80 19.32
N LEU A 109 11.48 24.78 18.05
CA LEU A 109 11.08 25.81 17.08
C LEU A 109 9.58 25.86 16.88
N ASP A 110 8.90 24.71 16.88
CA ASP A 110 7.45 24.61 16.73
C ASP A 110 6.72 25.23 17.92
N GLY A 111 7.14 24.91 19.15
CA GLY A 111 6.59 25.50 20.36
C GLY A 111 6.84 27.01 20.44
N MET A 112 8.05 27.43 20.05
CA MET A 112 8.43 28.84 20.00
C MET A 112 7.57 29.61 18.99
N LEU A 113 7.34 29.08 17.77
CA LEU A 113 6.50 29.69 16.75
C LEU A 113 5.03 29.76 17.16
N LYS A 114 4.48 28.69 17.73
CA LYS A 114 3.11 28.70 18.29
C LYS A 114 2.94 29.75 19.37
N GLY A 115 3.91 29.87 20.27
CA GLY A 115 3.91 30.92 21.30
C GLY A 115 3.96 32.34 20.75
N LEU A 116 4.65 32.56 19.59
CA LEU A 116 4.63 33.85 18.89
C LEU A 116 3.28 34.15 18.24
N GLN A 117 2.68 33.15 17.58
CA GLN A 117 1.36 33.30 16.93
C GLN A 117 0.30 33.69 17.96
N GLN A 118 0.25 33.00 19.09
CA GLN A 118 -0.66 33.33 20.20
C GLN A 118 -0.45 34.74 20.73
N ALA A 119 0.81 35.14 20.93
CA ALA A 119 1.15 36.48 21.46
C ALA A 119 0.83 37.61 20.45
N SER A 120 0.84 37.31 19.14
CA SER A 120 0.52 38.29 18.08
C SER A 120 -0.96 38.36 17.71
N GLY A 121 -1.84 37.60 18.38
CA GLY A 121 -3.28 37.56 18.11
C GLY A 121 -3.64 36.96 16.74
N LYS A 122 -2.70 36.26 16.10
CA LYS A 122 -2.91 35.59 14.81
C LYS A 122 -3.62 34.26 15.02
N SER A 123 -4.55 33.94 14.12
CA SER A 123 -5.27 32.67 14.14
C SER A 123 -4.36 31.52 13.73
N ASP A 124 -4.68 30.30 14.19
CA ASP A 124 -3.99 29.06 13.79
C ASP A 124 -3.97 28.93 12.25
N GLY A 125 -2.76 28.88 11.68
CA GLY A 125 -2.56 28.74 10.24
C GLY A 125 -2.04 30.00 9.52
N GLU A 126 -2.04 31.16 10.13
CA GLU A 126 -1.45 32.37 9.55
C GLU A 126 0.08 32.34 9.68
N LYS A 127 0.79 32.14 8.55
CA LYS A 127 2.25 32.03 8.54
C LYS A 127 2.91 33.37 8.88
N ILE A 128 3.84 33.36 9.83
CA ILE A 128 4.75 34.48 10.07
C ILE A 128 5.92 34.32 9.08
N ASP A 129 6.30 35.44 8.45
CA ASP A 129 7.50 35.44 7.60
C ASP A 129 8.74 35.01 8.41
N PRO A 130 9.56 34.07 7.89
CA PRO A 130 10.70 33.50 8.64
C PRO A 130 11.66 34.53 9.19
N LYS A 131 11.96 35.60 8.45
CA LYS A 131 12.86 36.68 8.94
C LYS A 131 12.25 37.44 10.10
N THR A 132 10.95 37.73 10.03
CA THR A 132 10.20 38.37 11.10
C THR A 132 10.13 37.45 12.33
N ALA A 133 9.90 36.16 12.14
CA ALA A 133 9.88 35.17 13.21
C ALA A 133 11.23 35.12 13.94
N VAL A 134 12.35 35.07 13.23
CA VAL A 134 13.70 35.11 13.80
C VAL A 134 13.87 36.34 14.68
N GLN A 135 13.55 37.54 14.16
CA GLN A 135 13.70 38.79 14.94
C GLN A 135 12.87 38.79 16.23
N MET A 136 11.63 38.34 16.13
CA MET A 136 10.72 38.26 17.29
C MET A 136 11.19 37.24 18.30
N LEU A 137 11.65 36.08 17.89
CA LEU A 137 12.17 35.03 18.75
C LEU A 137 13.47 35.48 19.43
N ARG A 138 14.42 36.04 18.70
CA ARG A 138 15.65 36.60 19.29
C ARG A 138 15.36 37.67 20.34
N LYS A 139 14.38 38.55 20.09
CA LYS A 139 13.96 39.57 21.07
C LYS A 139 13.33 38.94 22.29
N LYS A 140 12.47 37.92 22.11
CA LYS A 140 11.75 37.25 23.19
C LYS A 140 12.70 36.44 24.09
N TYR A 141 13.66 35.72 23.49
CA TYR A 141 14.57 34.82 24.22
C TYR A 141 15.94 35.42 24.46
N LYS A 142 16.10 36.74 24.32
CA LYS A 142 17.39 37.43 24.54
C LYS A 142 18.01 37.13 25.90
N ASP A 143 17.17 37.11 26.95
CA ASP A 143 17.58 36.97 28.34
C ASP A 143 16.84 35.77 28.98
N LEU A 144 16.29 34.85 28.20
CA LEU A 144 15.55 33.68 28.67
C LEU A 144 16.16 32.39 28.07
N ASP A 145 16.04 31.31 28.79
CA ASP A 145 16.39 29.97 28.29
C ASP A 145 15.53 29.60 27.10
N ILE A 146 16.15 29.10 26.09
CA ILE A 146 15.47 28.62 24.86
C ILE A 146 14.84 27.26 25.17
N PRO A 147 13.52 27.09 24.91
CA PRO A 147 12.88 25.80 25.09
C PRO A 147 13.50 24.76 24.16
N THR A 148 13.78 23.57 24.69
CA THR A 148 14.40 22.49 23.95
C THR A 148 13.56 21.22 23.93
N VAL A 149 13.70 20.42 22.87
CA VAL A 149 13.15 19.08 22.74
C VAL A 149 14.28 18.06 22.65
N TYR A 150 14.01 16.85 23.13
CA TYR A 150 14.98 15.76 23.18
C TYR A 150 14.55 14.65 22.22
N LYS A 151 15.49 14.19 21.38
CA LYS A 151 15.30 13.01 20.52
C LYS A 151 16.36 11.97 20.88
N ASN A 152 15.94 10.77 21.24
CA ASN A 152 16.83 9.66 21.49
C ASN A 152 16.90 8.80 20.26
N GLU A 153 18.08 8.68 19.67
CA GLU A 153 18.31 7.95 18.43
C GLU A 153 19.50 6.99 18.56
N SER A 154 19.53 5.96 17.73
CA SER A 154 20.62 4.98 17.67
C SER A 154 21.28 5.06 16.31
N PHE A 155 22.59 5.13 16.29
CA PHE A 155 23.38 5.25 15.08
C PHE A 155 24.34 4.07 14.96
N GLN A 156 24.60 3.66 13.73
CA GLN A 156 25.63 2.69 13.39
C GLN A 156 26.78 3.44 12.71
N MET A 157 28.00 3.09 13.10
CA MET A 157 29.21 3.65 12.54
C MET A 157 30.07 2.51 11.99
N VAL A 158 30.73 2.75 10.89
CA VAL A 158 31.70 1.83 10.28
C VAL A 158 33.04 2.51 10.10
N LYS A 159 34.13 1.76 10.26
CA LYS A 159 35.47 2.28 10.07
C LYS A 159 36.01 1.95 8.68
N GLU A 160 36.26 2.96 7.86
CA GLU A 160 36.70 2.83 6.48
C GLU A 160 38.10 3.51 6.33
N MET A 161 39.13 2.76 5.91
CA MET A 161 40.50 3.28 5.76
C MET A 161 41.01 4.04 6.99
N GLY A 162 40.62 3.58 8.19
CA GLY A 162 41.01 4.20 9.47
C GLY A 162 40.07 5.31 9.98
N ALA A 163 39.21 5.87 9.15
CA ALA A 163 38.26 6.92 9.51
C ALA A 163 36.85 6.35 9.80
N TRP A 164 36.19 6.87 10.83
CA TRP A 164 34.79 6.53 11.13
C TRP A 164 33.84 7.20 10.16
N LYS A 165 32.75 6.46 9.79
CA LYS A 165 31.68 6.91 8.91
C LYS A 165 30.35 6.53 9.51
N VAL A 166 29.33 7.36 9.29
CA VAL A 166 27.94 7.07 9.67
C VAL A 166 27.37 6.09 8.65
N HIS A 167 26.84 4.97 9.13
CA HIS A 167 26.13 3.99 8.31
C HIS A 167 24.62 4.21 8.49
N LEU A 168 23.95 4.57 7.40
CA LEU A 168 22.53 4.95 7.37
C LEU A 168 21.63 3.82 6.90
N ASP A 169 22.22 2.71 6.42
CA ASP A 169 21.50 1.54 5.91
C ASP A 169 20.51 1.87 4.76
N TRP A 170 20.89 2.74 3.84
CA TRP A 170 20.04 3.09 2.69
C TRP A 170 19.70 1.90 1.82
N GLN A 171 20.56 0.88 1.75
CA GLN A 171 20.24 -0.39 1.06
C GLN A 171 19.09 -1.11 1.74
N GLY A 172 19.11 -1.21 3.06
CA GLY A 172 18.03 -1.81 3.84
C GLY A 172 16.72 -1.05 3.67
N GLU A 173 16.76 0.29 3.71
CA GLU A 173 15.57 1.14 3.46
C GLU A 173 14.97 0.90 2.07
N LEU A 174 15.80 0.80 1.01
CA LEU A 174 15.32 0.51 -0.34
C LEU A 174 14.69 -0.88 -0.45
N LEU A 175 15.33 -1.90 0.14
CA LEU A 175 14.81 -3.26 0.15
C LEU A 175 13.48 -3.34 0.91
N GLN A 176 13.39 -2.66 2.05
CA GLN A 176 12.16 -2.60 2.84
C GLN A 176 11.03 -1.93 2.05
N LYS A 177 11.31 -0.79 1.41
CA LYS A 177 10.35 -0.09 0.57
C LYS A 177 9.87 -0.94 -0.61
N ALA A 178 10.79 -1.60 -1.31
CA ALA A 178 10.46 -2.49 -2.41
C ALA A 178 9.56 -3.65 -1.95
N ARG A 179 9.83 -4.22 -0.77
CA ARG A 179 9.00 -5.26 -0.15
C ARG A 179 7.60 -4.75 0.20
N GLU A 180 7.49 -3.55 0.77
CA GLU A 180 6.20 -2.93 1.08
C GLU A 180 5.38 -2.66 -0.18
N GLU A 181 6.01 -2.17 -1.26
CA GLU A 181 5.36 -1.95 -2.55
C GLU A 181 4.90 -3.29 -3.17
N GLN A 182 5.71 -4.35 -3.07
CA GLN A 182 5.33 -5.68 -3.53
C GLN A 182 4.12 -6.24 -2.76
N ILE A 183 4.13 -6.13 -1.43
CA ILE A 183 3.00 -6.53 -0.57
C ILE A 183 1.74 -5.76 -0.96
N ALA A 184 1.82 -4.44 -1.11
CA ALA A 184 0.68 -3.62 -1.50
C ALA A 184 0.11 -4.02 -2.87
N SER A 185 0.97 -4.33 -3.84
CA SER A 185 0.57 -4.83 -5.16
C SER A 185 -0.15 -6.17 -5.08
N LEU A 186 0.40 -7.14 -4.33
CA LEU A 186 -0.20 -8.47 -4.16
C LEU A 186 -1.57 -8.40 -3.47
N LEU A 187 -1.70 -7.56 -2.43
CA LEU A 187 -2.98 -7.33 -1.75
C LEU A 187 -4.03 -6.70 -2.69
N ALA A 188 -3.62 -5.80 -3.56
CA ALA A 188 -4.52 -5.22 -4.56
C ALA A 188 -4.99 -6.26 -5.58
N GLN A 189 -4.09 -7.12 -6.08
CA GLN A 189 -4.42 -8.24 -6.97
C GLN A 189 -5.38 -9.23 -6.31
N ALA A 190 -5.13 -9.62 -5.05
CA ALA A 190 -6.01 -10.51 -4.32
C ALA A 190 -7.42 -9.95 -4.17
N ARG A 191 -7.55 -8.65 -3.85
CA ARG A 191 -8.87 -7.98 -3.75
C ARG A 191 -9.60 -7.95 -5.10
N GLU A 192 -8.89 -7.76 -6.19
CA GLU A 192 -9.50 -7.76 -7.53
C GLU A 192 -10.01 -9.16 -7.89
N LEU A 193 -9.20 -10.19 -7.65
CA LEU A 193 -9.56 -11.59 -7.89
C LEU A 193 -10.77 -12.04 -7.05
N ARG A 194 -10.98 -11.51 -5.85
CA ARG A 194 -12.16 -11.80 -5.01
C ARG A 194 -13.48 -11.27 -5.55
N LYS A 195 -13.48 -10.44 -6.59
CA LYS A 195 -14.73 -9.93 -7.18
C LYS A 195 -15.50 -10.96 -8.01
N SER A 196 -14.90 -12.08 -8.34
CA SER A 196 -15.50 -13.14 -9.14
C SER A 196 -15.34 -14.48 -8.46
N ASP A 197 -16.43 -15.24 -8.37
CA ASP A 197 -16.45 -16.59 -7.79
C ASP A 197 -15.47 -17.55 -8.50
N SER A 198 -15.18 -17.33 -9.77
CA SER A 198 -14.27 -18.16 -10.56
C SER A 198 -12.78 -17.90 -10.31
N THR A 199 -12.44 -16.88 -9.52
CA THR A 199 -11.05 -16.47 -9.25
C THR A 199 -10.69 -16.45 -7.77
N LEU A 200 -11.57 -17.01 -6.92
CA LEU A 200 -11.36 -17.02 -5.46
C LEU A 200 -10.11 -17.80 -5.04
N GLU A 201 -9.84 -18.96 -5.65
CA GLU A 201 -8.63 -19.73 -5.37
C GLU A 201 -7.36 -18.96 -5.74
N ALA A 202 -7.39 -18.25 -6.87
CA ALA A 202 -6.27 -17.41 -7.28
C ALA A 202 -6.07 -16.23 -6.31
N ALA A 203 -7.12 -15.72 -5.68
CA ALA A 203 -7.01 -14.71 -4.63
C ALA A 203 -6.30 -15.25 -3.39
N ILE A 204 -6.60 -16.49 -2.99
CA ILE A 204 -5.91 -17.16 -1.87
C ILE A 204 -4.42 -17.29 -2.15
N GLU A 205 -4.04 -17.68 -3.37
CA GLU A 205 -2.60 -17.77 -3.72
C GLU A 205 -1.90 -16.41 -3.61
N LYS A 206 -2.56 -15.32 -4.00
CA LYS A 206 -1.98 -13.97 -3.80
C LYS A 206 -1.81 -13.60 -2.32
N TYR A 207 -2.74 -13.96 -1.46
CA TYR A 207 -2.57 -13.76 -0.03
C TYR A 207 -1.44 -14.63 0.56
N LYS A 208 -1.23 -15.86 0.06
CA LYS A 208 -0.10 -16.71 0.46
C LYS A 208 1.24 -16.09 0.05
N GLU A 209 1.34 -15.56 -1.19
CA GLU A 209 2.53 -14.82 -1.63
C GLU A 209 2.85 -13.63 -0.69
N VAL A 210 1.83 -12.94 -0.16
CA VAL A 210 2.03 -11.90 0.86
C VAL A 210 2.61 -12.47 2.15
N LEU A 211 2.13 -13.65 2.59
CA LEU A 211 2.61 -14.30 3.81
C LEU A 211 4.05 -14.86 3.67
N GLU A 212 4.51 -15.15 2.46
CA GLU A 212 5.92 -15.45 2.20
C GLU A 212 6.82 -14.22 2.42
N LEU A 213 6.30 -13.04 2.14
CA LEU A 213 7.00 -11.77 2.38
C LEU A 213 6.87 -11.33 3.84
N ASP A 214 5.69 -11.43 4.44
CA ASP A 214 5.41 -11.07 5.84
C ASP A 214 4.44 -12.09 6.44
N SER A 215 4.98 -13.07 7.16
CA SER A 215 4.23 -14.17 7.77
C SER A 215 3.19 -13.74 8.81
N ASN A 216 3.28 -12.51 9.32
CA ASN A 216 2.38 -11.95 10.33
C ASN A 216 1.38 -10.95 9.76
N MET A 217 1.30 -10.80 8.43
CA MET A 217 0.40 -9.84 7.79
C MET A 217 -1.07 -10.22 8.04
N VAL A 218 -1.68 -9.57 9.02
CA VAL A 218 -3.06 -9.83 9.49
C VAL A 218 -4.08 -9.74 8.35
N ILE A 219 -3.89 -8.79 7.42
CA ILE A 219 -4.79 -8.60 6.27
C ILE A 219 -4.78 -9.83 5.36
N ALA A 220 -3.63 -10.45 5.14
CA ALA A 220 -3.51 -11.64 4.30
C ALA A 220 -4.12 -12.87 4.99
N ILE A 221 -3.85 -13.05 6.30
CA ILE A 221 -4.42 -14.13 7.11
C ILE A 221 -5.95 -14.08 7.09
N HIS A 222 -6.55 -12.92 7.33
CA HIS A 222 -8.00 -12.75 7.26
C HIS A 222 -8.51 -12.90 5.83
N GLY A 223 -7.76 -12.38 4.84
CA GLY A 223 -8.11 -12.52 3.43
C GLY A 223 -8.26 -13.97 2.99
N ILE A 224 -7.36 -14.86 3.38
CA ILE A 224 -7.44 -16.30 3.11
C ILE A 224 -8.70 -16.88 3.73
N ARG A 225 -8.89 -16.71 5.04
CA ARG A 225 -10.02 -17.26 5.79
C ARG A 225 -11.38 -16.83 5.19
N ASP A 226 -11.50 -15.55 4.90
CA ASP A 226 -12.75 -14.97 4.39
C ASP A 226 -13.02 -15.47 2.96
N THR A 227 -11.97 -15.61 2.13
CA THR A 227 -12.09 -16.15 0.77
C THR A 227 -12.43 -17.64 0.77
N GLU A 228 -11.85 -18.43 1.68
CA GLU A 228 -12.24 -19.83 1.86
C GLU A 228 -13.72 -19.98 2.28
N GLN A 229 -14.23 -19.06 3.08
CA GLN A 229 -15.66 -19.04 3.41
C GLN A 229 -16.51 -18.71 2.17
N GLU A 230 -16.11 -17.76 1.35
CA GLU A 230 -16.78 -17.42 0.08
C GLU A 230 -16.83 -18.63 -0.87
N ILE A 231 -15.73 -19.38 -0.99
CA ILE A 231 -15.67 -20.62 -1.78
C ILE A 231 -16.69 -21.64 -1.26
N ARG A 232 -16.70 -21.90 0.05
CA ARG A 232 -17.67 -22.83 0.65
C ARG A 232 -19.11 -22.41 0.43
N GLU A 233 -19.40 -21.13 0.53
CA GLU A 233 -20.74 -20.59 0.25
C GLU A 233 -21.12 -20.74 -1.23
N TYR A 234 -20.19 -20.52 -2.13
CA TYR A 234 -20.38 -20.69 -3.57
C TYR A 234 -20.63 -22.15 -3.94
N GLU A 235 -19.83 -23.08 -3.41
CA GLU A 235 -20.03 -24.52 -3.59
C GLU A 235 -21.39 -24.99 -3.08
N GLN A 236 -21.81 -24.51 -1.90
CA GLN A 236 -23.13 -24.79 -1.34
C GLN A 236 -24.27 -24.31 -2.26
N LYS A 237 -24.14 -23.11 -2.86
CA LYS A 237 -25.10 -22.58 -3.83
C LYS A 237 -25.17 -23.46 -5.08
N LEU A 238 -24.02 -23.83 -5.66
CA LEU A 238 -23.94 -24.70 -6.84
C LEU A 238 -24.56 -26.08 -6.57
N ALA A 239 -24.27 -26.66 -5.42
CA ALA A 239 -24.87 -27.92 -5.01
C ALA A 239 -26.39 -27.80 -4.85
N TYR A 240 -26.86 -26.68 -4.29
CA TYR A 240 -28.30 -26.48 -4.02
C TYR A 240 -29.09 -26.12 -5.26
N ILE A 241 -28.51 -25.49 -6.28
CA ILE A 241 -29.17 -25.16 -7.55
C ILE A 241 -29.87 -26.39 -8.15
N LYS A 242 -29.32 -27.57 -8.00
CA LYS A 242 -29.91 -28.85 -8.46
C LYS A 242 -31.29 -29.15 -7.84
N ASN A 243 -31.60 -28.54 -6.69
CA ASN A 243 -32.88 -28.67 -6.02
C ASN A 243 -33.92 -27.62 -6.48
N VAL A 244 -33.56 -26.75 -7.41
CA VAL A 244 -34.47 -25.74 -7.95
C VAL A 244 -34.82 -26.11 -9.37
N SER A 245 -36.04 -26.52 -9.61
CA SER A 245 -36.52 -26.93 -10.93
C SER A 245 -37.28 -25.83 -11.63
N ILE A 246 -37.09 -25.72 -12.94
CA ILE A 246 -37.87 -24.88 -13.84
C ILE A 246 -38.81 -25.81 -14.62
N TYR A 247 -40.06 -25.42 -14.75
CA TYR A 247 -41.06 -26.17 -15.52
C TYR A 247 -42.10 -25.23 -16.12
N ASP A 248 -42.98 -25.75 -16.99
CA ASP A 248 -43.96 -24.98 -17.74
C ASP A 248 -43.33 -23.78 -18.47
N LEU A 249 -42.13 -24.02 -19.07
CA LEU A 249 -41.45 -23.03 -19.86
C LEU A 249 -42.16 -22.81 -21.19
N GLU A 250 -42.67 -21.60 -21.40
CA GLU A 250 -43.35 -21.17 -22.62
C GLU A 250 -42.64 -19.90 -23.13
N SER A 251 -42.47 -19.84 -24.44
CA SER A 251 -41.94 -18.66 -25.12
C SER A 251 -42.66 -18.42 -26.41
N LYS A 252 -43.05 -17.16 -26.63
CA LYS A 252 -43.76 -16.75 -27.84
C LYS A 252 -43.60 -15.26 -28.09
N PHE A 253 -43.95 -14.84 -29.31
CA PHE A 253 -44.16 -13.42 -29.57
C PHE A 253 -45.47 -12.98 -28.94
N TYR A 254 -45.46 -11.91 -28.14
CA TYR A 254 -46.66 -11.27 -27.62
C TYR A 254 -46.67 -9.78 -27.97
N THR A 255 -47.87 -9.19 -28.00
CA THR A 255 -48.05 -7.78 -28.35
C THR A 255 -48.08 -6.96 -27.08
N THR A 256 -47.15 -5.99 -26.97
CA THR A 256 -47.09 -5.04 -25.85
C THR A 256 -48.22 -4.01 -25.94
N TYR A 257 -48.42 -3.22 -24.87
CA TYR A 257 -49.34 -2.08 -24.90
C TYR A 257 -49.00 -1.06 -26.00
N SER A 258 -47.75 -0.92 -26.38
CA SER A 258 -47.29 -0.09 -27.49
C SER A 258 -47.53 -0.70 -28.88
N LYS A 259 -48.30 -1.80 -28.96
CA LYS A 259 -48.57 -2.57 -30.19
C LYS A 259 -47.31 -3.13 -30.89
N THR A 260 -46.20 -3.20 -30.18
CA THR A 260 -44.95 -3.82 -30.69
C THR A 260 -44.98 -5.33 -30.37
N LYS A 261 -44.66 -6.15 -31.37
CA LYS A 261 -44.55 -7.59 -31.21
C LYS A 261 -43.14 -7.93 -30.73
N VAL A 262 -43.01 -8.48 -29.52
CA VAL A 262 -41.72 -8.77 -28.89
C VAL A 262 -41.69 -10.22 -28.38
N PRO A 263 -40.51 -10.87 -28.35
CA PRO A 263 -40.36 -12.16 -27.68
C PRO A 263 -40.65 -12.04 -26.17
N GLY A 264 -41.27 -13.05 -25.63
CA GLY A 264 -41.52 -13.16 -24.21
C GLY A 264 -41.41 -14.59 -23.72
N VAL A 265 -41.04 -14.74 -22.46
CA VAL A 265 -40.94 -16.04 -21.80
C VAL A 265 -41.70 -16.03 -20.48
N ARG A 266 -42.31 -17.16 -20.15
CA ARG A 266 -42.85 -17.44 -18.81
C ARG A 266 -42.43 -18.85 -18.39
N PHE A 267 -42.31 -19.03 -17.09
CA PHE A 267 -41.97 -20.31 -16.49
C PHE A 267 -42.40 -20.33 -15.03
N LYS A 268 -42.38 -21.52 -14.46
CA LYS A 268 -42.57 -21.72 -13.01
C LYS A 268 -41.28 -22.24 -12.41
N ILE A 269 -41.05 -21.91 -11.14
CA ILE A 269 -39.88 -22.38 -10.38
C ILE A 269 -40.39 -23.10 -9.14
N LYS A 270 -39.83 -24.26 -8.85
CA LYS A 270 -40.09 -25.00 -7.62
C LYS A 270 -38.81 -25.20 -6.85
N ASN A 271 -38.83 -24.85 -5.57
CA ASN A 271 -37.78 -25.19 -4.61
C ASN A 271 -38.06 -26.57 -4.01
N ASN A 272 -37.37 -27.60 -4.48
CA ASN A 272 -37.50 -28.96 -3.95
C ASN A 272 -36.53 -29.24 -2.78
N GLY A 273 -35.72 -28.28 -2.40
CA GLY A 273 -34.77 -28.39 -1.29
C GLY A 273 -35.35 -27.89 0.04
N ASN A 274 -34.56 -27.85 1.05
CA ASN A 274 -34.90 -27.60 2.45
C ASN A 274 -34.42 -26.23 2.97
N ARG A 275 -34.12 -25.28 2.10
CA ARG A 275 -33.68 -23.92 2.49
C ARG A 275 -34.56 -22.87 1.82
N LEU A 276 -34.79 -21.77 2.50
CA LEU A 276 -35.50 -20.60 1.97
C LEU A 276 -34.58 -19.86 0.96
N LEU A 277 -35.15 -19.45 -0.18
CA LEU A 277 -34.43 -18.69 -1.20
C LEU A 277 -34.98 -17.27 -1.28
N ARG A 278 -34.13 -16.28 -1.07
CA ARG A 278 -34.46 -14.85 -1.22
C ARG A 278 -34.22 -14.33 -2.63
N GLU A 279 -33.42 -15.02 -3.41
CA GLU A 279 -33.13 -14.70 -4.82
C GLU A 279 -32.96 -15.99 -5.61
N VAL A 280 -33.58 -16.02 -6.77
CA VAL A 280 -33.35 -17.05 -7.81
C VAL A 280 -33.15 -16.31 -9.11
N GLU A 281 -32.00 -16.53 -9.77
CA GLU A 281 -31.74 -16.02 -11.10
C GLU A 281 -31.87 -17.15 -12.11
N VAL A 282 -32.59 -16.88 -13.18
CA VAL A 282 -32.83 -17.79 -14.30
C VAL A 282 -32.26 -17.16 -15.56
N THR A 283 -31.35 -17.85 -16.23
CA THR A 283 -30.90 -17.48 -17.57
C THR A 283 -31.71 -18.27 -18.59
N VAL A 284 -32.30 -17.58 -19.56
CA VAL A 284 -33.01 -18.16 -20.69
C VAL A 284 -32.17 -17.97 -21.94
N TYR A 285 -31.90 -19.06 -22.64
CA TYR A 285 -31.18 -19.13 -23.87
C TYR A 285 -32.15 -19.26 -25.06
N PHE A 286 -32.10 -18.30 -25.97
CA PHE A 286 -32.94 -18.23 -27.15
C PHE A 286 -32.21 -18.86 -28.33
N LYS A 287 -32.88 -19.76 -29.04
CA LYS A 287 -32.26 -20.54 -30.14
C LYS A 287 -32.90 -20.21 -31.47
N ASN A 288 -32.11 -20.32 -32.56
CA ASN A 288 -32.61 -20.26 -33.92
C ASN A 288 -33.18 -21.62 -34.37
N ALA A 289 -33.68 -21.69 -35.60
CA ALA A 289 -34.22 -22.92 -36.21
C ALA A 289 -33.22 -24.11 -36.23
N ASN A 290 -31.92 -23.83 -36.16
CA ASN A 290 -30.87 -24.84 -36.13
C ASN A 290 -30.50 -25.28 -34.70
N GLY A 291 -31.19 -24.80 -33.68
CA GLY A 291 -30.88 -25.07 -32.26
C GLY A 291 -29.69 -24.33 -31.72
N ILE A 292 -29.13 -23.36 -32.46
CA ILE A 292 -27.98 -22.56 -32.04
C ILE A 292 -28.49 -21.44 -31.13
N VAL A 293 -27.85 -21.26 -29.95
CA VAL A 293 -28.11 -20.13 -29.05
C VAL A 293 -27.67 -18.85 -29.73
N ILE A 294 -28.61 -17.91 -29.91
CA ILE A 294 -28.39 -16.61 -30.56
C ILE A 294 -28.55 -15.41 -29.62
N ALA A 295 -29.18 -15.63 -28.46
CA ALA A 295 -29.30 -14.62 -27.39
C ALA A 295 -29.49 -15.30 -26.05
N GLU A 296 -29.15 -14.59 -24.98
CA GLU A 296 -29.50 -14.95 -23.60
C GLU A 296 -30.08 -13.75 -22.87
N ASP A 297 -30.98 -14.03 -21.93
CA ASP A 297 -31.54 -13.00 -21.05
C ASP A 297 -31.65 -13.54 -19.61
N ARG A 298 -31.56 -12.67 -18.62
CA ARG A 298 -31.50 -13.03 -17.20
C ARG A 298 -32.67 -12.43 -16.45
N TYR A 299 -33.40 -13.29 -15.72
CA TYR A 299 -34.56 -12.92 -14.96
C TYR A 299 -34.36 -13.26 -13.48
N ARG A 300 -34.89 -12.42 -12.60
CA ARG A 300 -34.91 -12.65 -11.15
C ARG A 300 -36.32 -12.74 -10.64
N PRO A 301 -37.00 -13.85 -10.88
CA PRO A 301 -38.39 -14.06 -10.49
C PRO A 301 -38.61 -14.03 -8.98
N VAL A 302 -37.61 -14.49 -8.23
CA VAL A 302 -37.58 -14.41 -6.76
C VAL A 302 -36.53 -13.40 -6.40
N LEU A 303 -36.94 -12.28 -5.79
CA LEU A 303 -36.06 -11.23 -5.34
C LEU A 303 -36.63 -10.54 -4.09
N ALA A 304 -36.11 -10.89 -2.93
CA ALA A 304 -36.41 -10.22 -1.67
C ALA A 304 -35.30 -9.21 -1.33
N MET A 305 -35.59 -7.92 -1.43
CA MET A 305 -34.67 -6.86 -1.04
C MET A 305 -34.71 -6.63 0.47
N LYS A 306 -33.56 -6.50 1.14
CA LYS A 306 -33.45 -6.23 2.60
C LYS A 306 -34.17 -4.95 3.05
N LYS A 307 -34.53 -4.03 2.13
CA LYS A 307 -35.28 -2.79 2.37
C LYS A 307 -36.27 -2.54 1.24
N SER A 308 -37.38 -3.28 1.23
CA SER A 308 -38.52 -2.95 0.35
C SER A 308 -39.49 -2.08 1.13
N PHE A 309 -39.73 -0.88 0.66
CA PHE A 309 -40.81 0.01 1.19
C PHE A 309 -42.23 -0.53 0.96
N SER A 310 -42.40 -1.54 0.10
CA SER A 310 -43.70 -2.07 -0.30
C SER A 310 -44.13 -3.35 0.43
N GLY A 311 -43.32 -3.86 1.37
CA GLY A 311 -43.74 -5.00 2.24
C GLY A 311 -43.84 -6.39 1.58
N ASN A 312 -43.91 -6.50 0.27
CA ASN A 312 -44.02 -7.78 -0.44
C ASN A 312 -42.65 -8.34 -0.82
N GLN A 313 -42.03 -9.04 0.13
CA GLN A 313 -40.82 -9.81 -0.16
C GLN A 313 -41.23 -11.21 -0.66
N VAL A 314 -40.91 -11.53 -1.90
CA VAL A 314 -41.13 -12.85 -2.46
C VAL A 314 -39.97 -13.76 -2.07
N ILE A 315 -40.15 -14.51 -0.98
CA ILE A 315 -39.21 -15.58 -0.59
C ILE A 315 -39.77 -16.90 -1.09
N LEU A 316 -38.97 -17.67 -1.81
CA LEU A 316 -39.34 -19.00 -2.27
C LEU A 316 -39.03 -20.01 -1.16
N LYS A 317 -40.10 -20.44 -0.48
CA LYS A 317 -40.03 -21.41 0.61
C LYS A 317 -39.76 -22.83 0.09
N GLU A 318 -39.41 -23.72 1.01
CA GLU A 318 -39.24 -25.14 0.76
C GLU A 318 -40.52 -25.75 0.18
N ASN A 319 -40.41 -26.54 -0.86
CA ASN A 319 -41.51 -27.19 -1.59
C ASN A 319 -42.54 -26.23 -2.21
N TYR A 320 -42.30 -24.92 -2.18
CA TYR A 320 -43.19 -23.93 -2.80
C TYR A 320 -42.85 -23.70 -4.26
N ILE A 321 -43.87 -23.25 -4.98
CA ILE A 321 -43.79 -22.87 -6.39
C ILE A 321 -43.93 -21.37 -6.49
N TRP A 322 -43.00 -20.76 -7.22
CA TRP A 322 -43.16 -19.41 -7.74
C TRP A 322 -43.72 -19.48 -9.18
N GLN A 323 -44.68 -18.66 -9.49
CA GLN A 323 -45.25 -18.53 -10.84
C GLN A 323 -45.63 -17.07 -11.11
N MET A 324 -45.55 -16.70 -12.37
CA MET A 324 -46.11 -15.43 -12.84
C MET A 324 -47.65 -15.48 -12.81
N GLU A 325 -48.28 -14.29 -12.73
CA GLU A 325 -49.68 -14.15 -12.98
C GLU A 325 -50.06 -14.64 -14.39
N GLU A 326 -51.26 -15.19 -14.52
CA GLU A 326 -51.70 -15.73 -15.79
C GLU A 326 -51.73 -14.65 -16.89
N GLY A 327 -51.21 -14.97 -18.06
CA GLY A 327 -51.10 -14.04 -19.18
C GLY A 327 -49.87 -13.14 -19.19
N ASN A 328 -49.11 -13.06 -18.10
CA ASN A 328 -47.87 -12.27 -18.04
C ASN A 328 -46.67 -13.02 -18.60
N PHE A 329 -45.77 -12.28 -19.26
CA PHE A 329 -44.52 -12.77 -19.80
C PHE A 329 -43.39 -11.80 -19.41
N TYR A 330 -42.24 -12.33 -19.15
CA TYR A 330 -41.02 -11.55 -19.15
C TYR A 330 -40.68 -11.13 -20.59
N LYS A 331 -40.46 -9.86 -20.80
CA LYS A 331 -40.04 -9.33 -22.08
C LYS A 331 -38.55 -9.68 -22.32
N ALA A 332 -38.26 -10.23 -23.47
CA ALA A 332 -36.89 -10.54 -23.92
C ALA A 332 -36.42 -9.45 -24.88
N GLU A 333 -35.81 -8.41 -24.33
CA GLU A 333 -35.28 -7.31 -25.10
C GLU A 333 -33.93 -7.73 -25.72
N GLY A 334 -33.71 -7.53 -26.97
CA GLY A 334 -32.46 -7.86 -27.65
C GLY A 334 -32.37 -9.26 -28.24
N VAL A 335 -33.47 -10.02 -28.21
CA VAL A 335 -33.53 -11.28 -28.92
C VAL A 335 -33.68 -11.00 -30.46
N PRO A 336 -32.76 -11.50 -31.31
CA PRO A 336 -32.79 -11.27 -32.74
C PRO A 336 -34.03 -11.85 -33.43
N THR A 337 -34.36 -11.33 -34.61
CA THR A 337 -35.50 -11.77 -35.44
C THR A 337 -35.42 -13.20 -35.89
N GLU A 338 -34.21 -13.77 -35.96
CA GLU A 338 -33.91 -15.16 -36.30
C GLU A 338 -34.30 -16.16 -35.19
N TRP A 339 -34.76 -15.68 -34.03
CA TRP A 339 -35.25 -16.56 -32.99
C TRP A 339 -36.47 -17.33 -33.49
N GLN A 340 -36.46 -18.62 -33.25
CA GLN A 340 -37.62 -19.47 -33.52
C GLN A 340 -38.54 -19.46 -32.28
N GLU A 341 -39.79 -19.12 -32.49
CA GLU A 341 -40.81 -19.16 -31.44
C GLU A 341 -40.89 -20.55 -30.79
N GLY A 342 -40.82 -20.59 -29.47
CA GLY A 342 -40.78 -21.83 -28.70
C GLY A 342 -39.37 -22.40 -28.46
N ALA A 343 -38.40 -22.00 -29.23
CA ALA A 343 -37.04 -22.54 -29.14
C ALA A 343 -36.21 -21.84 -28.01
N VAL A 344 -36.43 -22.26 -26.77
CA VAL A 344 -35.73 -21.75 -25.60
C VAL A 344 -35.29 -22.86 -24.66
N GLU A 345 -34.23 -22.59 -23.90
CA GLU A 345 -33.78 -23.39 -22.77
C GLU A 345 -33.62 -22.46 -21.58
N ALA A 346 -34.00 -22.88 -20.38
CA ALA A 346 -33.87 -22.09 -19.18
C ALA A 346 -33.08 -22.86 -18.11
N LYS A 347 -32.17 -22.16 -17.43
CA LYS A 347 -31.39 -22.73 -16.33
C LYS A 347 -31.40 -21.78 -15.14
N VAL A 348 -31.48 -22.35 -13.93
CA VAL A 348 -31.15 -21.58 -12.72
C VAL A 348 -29.64 -21.37 -12.68
N THR A 349 -29.22 -20.15 -12.74
CA THR A 349 -27.79 -19.78 -12.79
C THR A 349 -27.25 -19.23 -11.49
N ASN A 350 -28.11 -18.70 -10.63
CA ASN A 350 -27.71 -18.23 -9.32
C ASN A 350 -28.86 -18.29 -8.29
N ILE A 351 -28.50 -18.47 -7.02
CA ILE A 351 -29.43 -18.41 -5.89
C ILE A 351 -28.81 -17.66 -4.73
N LYS A 352 -29.67 -17.06 -3.88
CA LYS A 352 -29.26 -16.60 -2.54
C LYS A 352 -30.22 -17.14 -1.49
N PHE A 353 -29.65 -17.71 -0.45
CA PHE A 353 -30.43 -18.17 0.69
C PHE A 353 -30.97 -16.98 1.48
N ALA A 354 -32.18 -17.14 2.05
CA ALA A 354 -32.65 -16.25 3.10
C ALA A 354 -31.91 -16.59 4.41
N GLU A 355 -31.54 -15.56 5.14
CA GLU A 355 -30.94 -15.68 6.48
C GLU A 355 -32.01 -16.07 7.49
#